data_ebe6c5e2e79c657b8060f3d73e65042e
#
_entry.id   ebe6c5e2e79c657b8060f3d73e65042e
#
_cell.length_a   1.000
_cell.length_b   1.000
_cell.length_c   1.000
_cell.angle_alpha   90.00
_cell.angle_beta   90.00
_cell.angle_gamma   90.00
#
_symmetry.space_group_name_H-M   'P 1'
#
loop_
_entity.id
_entity.type
_entity.pdbx_description
1 polymer ?
#
loop_
_entity_poly.entity_id
_entity_poly.type
_entity_poly.pdbx_seq_one_letter_code
_entity_poly.pdbx_strand_id
1 'polypeptide(L)'
;MAASDLPDELWARILELGAASAALGFRDLCCLAIASRRLRRLSLHPSLWSTLLSRDFPSQSQPSSSSQQQQLDPKSLYKTKFERHKLRMAEARRRAVYEAEGRLLACRKRLTELEGSIRAEGDRMKAAAQELDNLERVRRASVALNVWQPQVVRGRQKQLVQQCTVPVDSRLSDLCMELKV
;
A
#
# COMPACT_ATOMS: atom_id res chain seq x y z
N MET A 1 -39.50 -37.77 17.73
CA MET A 1 -40.26 -36.52 17.52
C MET A 1 -39.70 -35.84 16.30
N ALA A 2 -40.49 -35.70 15.26
CA ALA A 2 -40.03 -34.97 14.06
C ALA A 2 -40.05 -33.44 14.36
N ALA A 3 -39.15 -32.66 13.75
CA ALA A 3 -39.11 -31.21 13.92
C ALA A 3 -40.43 -30.52 13.46
N SER A 4 -41.27 -31.24 12.71
CA SER A 4 -42.63 -30.84 12.31
C SER A 4 -43.61 -30.76 13.46
N ASP A 5 -43.37 -31.47 14.58
CA ASP A 5 -44.32 -31.65 15.67
C ASP A 5 -44.24 -30.57 16.75
N LEU A 6 -43.24 -29.66 16.67
CA LEU A 6 -43.11 -28.56 17.61
C LEU A 6 -44.22 -27.51 17.39
N PRO A 7 -44.80 -26.95 18.48
CA PRO A 7 -45.73 -25.82 18.44
C PRO A 7 -45.10 -24.55 17.81
N ASP A 8 -45.93 -23.67 17.22
CA ASP A 8 -45.46 -22.42 16.59
C ASP A 8 -44.78 -21.49 17.59
N GLU A 9 -45.16 -21.49 18.83
CA GLU A 9 -44.60 -20.69 19.92
C GLU A 9 -43.17 -21.07 20.22
N LEU A 10 -42.87 -22.38 20.21
CA LEU A 10 -41.48 -22.85 20.43
C LEU A 10 -40.62 -22.53 19.23
N TRP A 11 -41.10 -22.67 18.03
CA TRP A 11 -40.42 -22.26 16.82
C TRP A 11 -40.13 -20.75 16.82
N ALA A 12 -41.13 -19.91 17.17
CA ALA A 12 -40.94 -18.47 17.28
C ALA A 12 -39.82 -18.13 18.30
N ARG A 13 -39.84 -18.80 19.46
CA ARG A 13 -38.80 -18.59 20.48
C ARG A 13 -37.43 -19.03 20.05
N ILE A 14 -37.30 -20.15 19.32
CA ILE A 14 -36.04 -20.60 18.73
C ILE A 14 -35.49 -19.56 17.75
N LEU A 15 -36.35 -19.04 16.86
CA LEU A 15 -35.95 -18.03 15.89
C LEU A 15 -35.55 -16.71 16.57
N GLU A 16 -36.26 -16.27 17.60
CA GLU A 16 -35.88 -15.06 18.38
C GLU A 16 -34.51 -15.22 19.07
N LEU A 17 -34.32 -16.33 19.75
CA LEU A 17 -33.02 -16.61 20.40
C LEU A 17 -31.89 -16.74 19.36
N GLY A 18 -32.16 -17.41 18.26
CA GLY A 18 -31.20 -17.53 17.16
C GLY A 18 -30.83 -16.20 16.52
N ALA A 19 -31.80 -15.30 16.34
CA ALA A 19 -31.58 -13.97 15.83
C ALA A 19 -30.80 -13.09 16.84
N ALA A 20 -31.12 -13.20 18.13
CA ALA A 20 -30.44 -12.46 19.18
C ALA A 20 -28.98 -12.92 19.41
N SER A 21 -28.74 -14.23 19.40
CA SER A 21 -27.41 -14.84 19.62
C SER A 21 -26.48 -14.81 18.39
N ALA A 22 -26.89 -14.20 17.29
CA ALA A 22 -26.19 -14.20 15.99
C ALA A 22 -26.04 -15.59 15.32
N ALA A 23 -26.71 -16.62 15.84
CA ALA A 23 -26.74 -17.94 15.24
C ALA A 23 -27.57 -17.96 13.94
N LEU A 24 -28.56 -17.07 13.83
CA LEU A 24 -29.39 -16.91 12.64
C LEU A 24 -29.21 -15.50 12.06
N GLY A 25 -28.90 -15.47 10.76
CA GLY A 25 -28.83 -14.23 9.98
C GLY A 25 -30.07 -14.03 9.10
N PHE A 26 -30.09 -12.89 8.39
CA PHE A 26 -31.20 -12.62 7.46
C PHE A 26 -31.33 -13.67 6.34
N ARG A 27 -30.19 -14.26 5.91
CA ARG A 27 -30.17 -15.32 4.87
C ARG A 27 -30.89 -16.57 5.36
N ASP A 28 -30.62 -16.94 6.62
CA ASP A 28 -31.22 -18.14 7.22
C ASP A 28 -32.73 -17.96 7.36
N LEU A 29 -33.19 -16.77 7.78
CA LEU A 29 -34.62 -16.45 7.81
C LEU A 29 -35.26 -16.50 6.42
N CYS A 30 -34.55 -16.05 5.38
CA CYS A 30 -35.03 -16.17 4.00
C CYS A 30 -35.08 -17.63 3.54
N CYS A 31 -34.07 -18.45 3.88
CA CYS A 31 -34.06 -19.88 3.58
C CYS A 31 -35.21 -20.61 4.28
N LEU A 32 -35.45 -20.31 5.56
CA LEU A 32 -36.59 -20.86 6.32
C LEU A 32 -37.92 -20.47 5.72
N ALA A 33 -38.03 -19.22 5.22
CA ALA A 33 -39.25 -18.75 4.54
C ALA A 33 -39.56 -19.49 3.23
N ILE A 34 -38.53 -20.04 2.58
CA ILE A 34 -38.70 -20.84 1.34
C ILE A 34 -38.98 -22.29 1.68
N ALA A 35 -38.42 -22.83 2.77
CA ALA A 35 -38.47 -24.23 3.12
C ALA A 35 -39.93 -24.72 3.46
N SER A 36 -40.72 -23.89 4.13
CA SER A 36 -42.11 -24.28 4.46
C SER A 36 -43.02 -23.06 4.63
N ARG A 37 -44.31 -23.26 4.32
CA ARG A 37 -45.34 -22.23 4.52
C ARG A 37 -45.48 -21.82 5.99
N ARG A 38 -45.30 -22.75 6.91
CA ARG A 38 -45.32 -22.53 8.36
C ARG A 38 -44.13 -21.64 8.79
N LEU A 39 -42.91 -22.03 8.44
CA LEU A 39 -41.71 -21.27 8.76
C LEU A 39 -41.69 -19.89 8.07
N ARG A 40 -42.30 -19.79 6.88
CA ARG A 40 -42.48 -18.48 6.21
C ARG A 40 -43.30 -17.51 7.06
N ARG A 41 -44.39 -17.95 7.66
CA ARG A 41 -45.20 -17.09 8.54
C ARG A 41 -44.41 -16.63 9.76
N LEU A 42 -43.71 -17.55 10.40
CA LEU A 42 -42.88 -17.24 11.58
C LEU A 42 -41.69 -16.35 11.26
N SER A 43 -40.98 -16.60 10.16
CA SER A 43 -39.80 -15.78 9.75
C SER A 43 -40.15 -14.36 9.28
N LEU A 44 -41.43 -14.09 8.99
CA LEU A 44 -41.89 -12.75 8.62
C LEU A 44 -42.27 -11.91 9.82
N HIS A 45 -42.22 -12.46 11.04
CA HIS A 45 -42.62 -11.74 12.24
C HIS A 45 -41.76 -10.48 12.45
N PRO A 46 -42.38 -9.30 12.68
CA PRO A 46 -41.64 -8.02 12.78
C PRO A 46 -40.56 -7.98 13.86
N SER A 47 -40.77 -8.71 15.00
CA SER A 47 -39.80 -8.73 16.10
C SER A 47 -38.44 -9.29 15.67
N LEU A 48 -38.41 -10.31 14.84
CA LEU A 48 -37.16 -10.92 14.33
C LEU A 48 -36.36 -9.93 13.49
N TRP A 49 -37.05 -9.22 12.60
CA TRP A 49 -36.40 -8.22 11.74
C TRP A 49 -35.96 -6.99 12.51
N SER A 50 -36.66 -6.59 13.56
CA SER A 50 -36.24 -5.52 14.47
C SER A 50 -34.99 -5.90 15.25
N THR A 51 -34.92 -7.14 15.75
CA THR A 51 -33.73 -7.67 16.43
C THR A 51 -32.53 -7.72 15.49
N LEU A 52 -32.68 -8.25 14.28
CA LEU A 52 -31.63 -8.26 13.27
C LEU A 52 -31.17 -6.84 12.90
N LEU A 53 -32.12 -5.92 12.75
CA LEU A 53 -31.83 -4.53 12.41
C LEU A 53 -30.98 -3.84 13.49
N SER A 54 -31.34 -4.02 14.77
CA SER A 54 -30.60 -3.46 15.91
C SER A 54 -29.22 -4.06 16.05
N ARG A 55 -29.08 -5.37 15.77
CA ARG A 55 -27.81 -6.09 15.85
C ARG A 55 -26.85 -5.72 14.72
N ASP A 56 -27.34 -5.79 13.48
CA ASP A 56 -26.48 -5.65 12.29
C ASP A 56 -26.20 -4.18 11.93
N PHE A 57 -27.05 -3.24 12.39
CA PHE A 57 -26.92 -1.81 12.11
C PHE A 57 -27.07 -0.94 13.36
N PRO A 58 -26.26 -1.14 14.42
CA PRO A 58 -26.42 -0.43 15.70
C PRO A 58 -26.22 1.08 15.57
N SER A 59 -25.31 1.54 14.72
CA SER A 59 -24.97 2.96 14.56
C SER A 59 -26.03 3.79 13.81
N GLN A 60 -27.05 3.19 13.26
CA GLN A 60 -28.11 3.86 12.51
C GLN A 60 -29.45 3.92 13.25
N SER A 61 -29.42 3.61 14.55
CA SER A 61 -30.60 3.65 15.42
C SER A 61 -30.92 5.06 15.93
N GLN A 62 -30.09 6.08 15.57
CA GLN A 62 -30.46 7.45 15.90
C GLN A 62 -31.67 7.87 15.05
N PRO A 63 -32.72 8.42 15.67
CA PRO A 63 -33.86 8.95 14.97
C PRO A 63 -33.43 10.21 14.21
N SER A 64 -32.90 10.05 13.01
CA SER A 64 -32.90 11.16 12.07
C SER A 64 -34.37 11.51 11.83
N SER A 65 -34.71 12.76 12.13
CA SER A 65 -36.02 13.40 12.19
C SER A 65 -36.79 13.43 10.85
N SER A 66 -36.82 12.35 10.12
CA SER A 66 -37.69 12.19 8.97
C SER A 66 -38.87 11.28 9.36
N SER A 67 -39.98 11.90 9.63
CA SER A 67 -41.29 11.31 10.05
C SER A 67 -41.82 10.22 9.08
N GLN A 68 -41.13 9.95 7.98
CA GLN A 68 -41.51 8.96 6.96
C GLN A 68 -40.96 7.56 7.22
N GLN A 69 -39.98 7.37 8.14
CA GLN A 69 -39.39 6.05 8.40
C GLN A 69 -40.22 5.17 9.36
N GLN A 70 -41.19 5.77 10.06
CA GLN A 70 -41.98 5.05 11.08
C GLN A 70 -43.06 4.12 10.51
N GLN A 71 -43.38 4.18 9.21
CA GLN A 71 -44.42 3.36 8.56
C GLN A 71 -43.90 2.17 7.74
N LEU A 72 -42.56 2.00 7.64
CA LEU A 72 -42.02 0.90 6.86
C LEU A 72 -41.93 -0.39 7.70
N ASP A 73 -42.42 -1.51 7.11
CA ASP A 73 -42.20 -2.83 7.66
C ASP A 73 -40.73 -3.08 7.99
N PRO A 74 -40.38 -3.60 9.20
CA PRO A 74 -39.00 -3.83 9.63
C PRO A 74 -38.14 -4.62 8.66
N LYS A 75 -38.74 -5.56 7.94
CA LYS A 75 -38.06 -6.33 6.89
C LYS A 75 -37.65 -5.44 5.71
N SER A 76 -38.57 -4.58 5.25
CA SER A 76 -38.27 -3.62 4.16
C SER A 76 -37.20 -2.62 4.56
N LEU A 77 -37.23 -2.16 5.81
CA LEU A 77 -36.20 -1.28 6.37
C LEU A 77 -34.84 -1.99 6.43
N TYR A 78 -34.81 -3.25 6.88
CA TYR A 78 -33.60 -4.07 6.89
C TYR A 78 -33.02 -4.21 5.47
N LYS A 79 -33.85 -4.56 4.47
CA LYS A 79 -33.46 -4.68 3.07
C LYS A 79 -32.80 -3.40 2.56
N THR A 80 -33.43 -2.24 2.78
CA THR A 80 -32.91 -0.95 2.35
C THR A 80 -31.56 -0.62 3.00
N LYS A 81 -31.43 -0.85 4.33
CA LYS A 81 -30.17 -0.64 5.04
C LYS A 81 -29.08 -1.59 4.58
N PHE A 82 -29.41 -2.85 4.34
CA PHE A 82 -28.48 -3.85 3.82
C PHE A 82 -27.96 -3.50 2.42
N GLU A 83 -28.84 -3.09 1.51
CA GLU A 83 -28.45 -2.64 0.16
C GLU A 83 -27.52 -1.43 0.21
N ARG A 84 -27.85 -0.43 1.04
CA ARG A 84 -26.97 0.75 1.26
C ARG A 84 -25.63 0.36 1.87
N HIS A 85 -25.62 -0.57 2.80
CA HIS A 85 -24.36 -1.09 3.38
C HIS A 85 -23.51 -1.81 2.34
N LYS A 86 -24.15 -2.68 1.53
CA LYS A 86 -23.49 -3.40 0.42
C LYS A 86 -22.85 -2.43 -0.58
N LEU A 87 -23.56 -1.37 -0.97
CA LEU A 87 -23.03 -0.34 -1.86
C LEU A 87 -21.84 0.38 -1.24
N ARG A 88 -21.95 0.84 0.03
CA ARG A 88 -20.85 1.48 0.74
C ARG A 88 -19.61 0.58 0.84
N MET A 89 -19.79 -0.69 1.12
CA MET A 89 -18.68 -1.66 1.17
C MET A 89 -18.05 -1.87 -0.20
N ALA A 90 -18.85 -1.92 -1.28
CA ALA A 90 -18.34 -2.00 -2.64
C ALA A 90 -17.56 -0.75 -3.04
N GLU A 91 -18.04 0.44 -2.70
CA GLU A 91 -17.33 1.71 -2.93
C GLU A 91 -16.03 1.81 -2.12
N ALA A 92 -16.07 1.40 -0.83
CA ALA A 92 -14.88 1.37 0.01
C ALA A 92 -13.80 0.44 -0.56
N ARG A 93 -14.19 -0.74 -1.05
CA ARG A 93 -13.26 -1.66 -1.74
C ARG A 93 -12.67 -1.03 -3.00
N ARG A 94 -13.50 -0.38 -3.84
CA ARG A 94 -13.01 0.32 -5.04
C ARG A 94 -12.01 1.40 -4.69
N ARG A 95 -12.31 2.25 -3.68
CA ARG A 95 -11.38 3.30 -3.21
C ARG A 95 -10.06 2.69 -2.72
N ALA A 96 -10.10 1.61 -1.94
CA ALA A 96 -8.91 0.93 -1.45
C ALA A 96 -8.05 0.38 -2.61
N VAL A 97 -8.67 -0.14 -3.67
CA VAL A 97 -7.94 -0.58 -4.89
C VAL A 97 -7.28 0.60 -5.58
N TYR A 98 -8.00 1.70 -5.83
CA TYR A 98 -7.42 2.90 -6.45
C TYR A 98 -6.28 3.51 -5.63
N GLU A 99 -6.40 3.53 -4.31
CA GLU A 99 -5.33 3.99 -3.42
C GLU A 99 -4.10 3.07 -3.49
N ALA A 100 -4.31 1.76 -3.57
CA ALA A 100 -3.23 0.79 -3.72
C ALA A 100 -2.53 0.93 -5.08
N GLU A 101 -3.28 1.09 -6.16
CA GLU A 101 -2.76 1.35 -7.51
C GLU A 101 -1.96 2.66 -7.56
N GLY A 102 -2.48 3.72 -6.95
CA GLY A 102 -1.77 5.00 -6.83
C GLY A 102 -0.44 4.87 -6.09
N ARG A 103 -0.41 4.11 -4.98
CA ARG A 103 0.83 3.82 -4.25
C ARG A 103 1.82 3.01 -5.09
N LEU A 104 1.35 2.01 -5.83
CA LEU A 104 2.19 1.23 -6.73
C LEU A 104 2.81 2.09 -7.84
N LEU A 105 2.03 2.98 -8.44
CA LEU A 105 2.53 3.93 -9.44
C LEU A 105 3.59 4.87 -8.87
N ALA A 106 3.36 5.41 -7.68
CA ALA A 106 4.33 6.27 -6.99
C ALA A 106 5.63 5.51 -6.65
N CYS A 107 5.53 4.27 -6.17
CA CYS A 107 6.69 3.43 -5.92
C CYS A 107 7.47 3.12 -7.19
N ARG A 108 6.79 2.79 -8.30
CA ARG A 108 7.45 2.54 -9.60
C ARG A 108 8.19 3.78 -10.09
N LYS A 109 7.56 4.95 -10.01
CA LYS A 109 8.20 6.22 -10.39
C LYS A 109 9.46 6.47 -9.56
N ARG A 110 9.38 6.30 -8.24
CA ARG A 110 10.53 6.47 -7.34
C ARG A 110 11.65 5.46 -7.64
N LEU A 111 11.29 4.25 -8.02
CA LEU A 111 12.26 3.22 -8.40
C LEU A 111 13.02 3.60 -9.68
N THR A 112 12.33 4.09 -10.71
CA THR A 112 12.97 4.57 -11.95
C THR A 112 13.85 5.80 -11.71
N GLU A 113 13.45 6.71 -10.82
CA GLU A 113 14.26 7.86 -10.42
C GLU A 113 15.56 7.42 -9.70
N LEU A 114 15.46 6.46 -8.78
CA LEU A 114 16.62 5.91 -8.08
C LEU A 114 17.56 5.16 -9.02
N GLU A 115 17.01 4.34 -9.93
CA GLU A 115 17.80 3.65 -10.96
C GLU A 115 18.56 4.65 -11.84
N GLY A 116 17.92 5.74 -12.22
CA GLY A 116 18.56 6.83 -12.95
C GLY A 116 19.71 7.48 -12.17
N SER A 117 19.49 7.75 -10.89
CA SER A 117 20.51 8.32 -9.99
C SER A 117 21.71 7.38 -9.82
N ILE A 118 21.46 6.10 -9.56
CA ILE A 118 22.52 5.08 -9.43
C ILE A 118 23.36 4.99 -10.72
N ARG A 119 22.70 5.03 -11.87
CA ARG A 119 23.39 4.99 -13.17
C ARG A 119 24.28 6.23 -13.36
N ALA A 120 23.74 7.41 -13.06
CA ALA A 120 24.49 8.67 -13.15
C ALA A 120 25.71 8.69 -12.21
N GLU A 121 25.57 8.22 -10.98
CA GLU A 121 26.71 8.09 -10.05
C GLU A 121 27.73 7.05 -10.53
N GLY A 122 27.26 5.92 -11.06
CA GLY A 122 28.15 4.92 -11.66
C GLY A 122 28.97 5.47 -12.83
N ASP A 123 28.38 6.33 -13.66
CA ASP A 123 29.09 6.97 -14.77
C ASP A 123 30.09 8.02 -14.28
N ARG A 124 29.75 8.79 -13.22
CA ARG A 124 30.70 9.71 -12.55
C ARG A 124 31.89 8.95 -11.95
N MET A 125 31.64 7.85 -11.27
CA MET A 125 32.73 7.02 -10.71
C MET A 125 33.64 6.47 -11.80
N LYS A 126 33.09 6.01 -12.93
CA LYS A 126 33.92 5.55 -14.08
C LYS A 126 34.78 6.69 -14.67
N ALA A 127 34.19 7.88 -14.82
CA ALA A 127 34.90 9.02 -15.32
C ALA A 127 36.06 9.44 -14.38
N ALA A 128 35.81 9.48 -13.07
CA ALA A 128 36.81 9.76 -12.06
C ALA A 128 37.93 8.70 -12.05
N ALA A 129 37.59 7.43 -12.17
CA ALA A 129 38.58 6.34 -12.26
C ALA A 129 39.46 6.46 -13.52
N GLN A 130 38.89 6.83 -14.65
CA GLN A 130 39.66 7.07 -15.89
C GLN A 130 40.59 8.29 -15.76
N GLU A 131 40.14 9.38 -15.13
CA GLU A 131 40.96 10.55 -14.86
C GLU A 131 42.12 10.19 -13.95
N LEU A 132 41.88 9.42 -12.90
CA LEU A 132 42.93 8.95 -11.98
C LEU A 132 43.97 8.10 -12.73
N ASP A 133 43.58 7.17 -13.56
CA ASP A 133 44.52 6.34 -14.36
C ASP A 133 45.34 7.19 -15.33
N ASN A 134 44.73 8.21 -15.94
CA ASN A 134 45.44 9.16 -16.79
C ASN A 134 46.48 9.97 -16.03
N LEU A 135 46.12 10.48 -14.84
CA LEU A 135 47.02 11.24 -13.98
C LEU A 135 48.18 10.37 -13.49
N GLU A 136 47.92 9.13 -13.13
CA GLU A 136 49.00 8.18 -12.78
C GLU A 136 49.96 7.88 -13.96
N ARG A 137 49.43 7.76 -15.20
CA ARG A 137 50.28 7.61 -16.39
C ARG A 137 51.19 8.83 -16.59
N VAL A 138 50.66 10.05 -16.47
CA VAL A 138 51.43 11.28 -16.57
C VAL A 138 52.50 11.34 -15.48
N ARG A 139 52.14 10.98 -14.23
CA ARG A 139 53.09 10.91 -13.13
C ARG A 139 54.24 9.93 -13.38
N ARG A 140 53.92 8.71 -13.85
CA ARG A 140 54.94 7.68 -14.18
C ARG A 140 55.86 8.17 -15.31
N ALA A 141 55.29 8.78 -16.35
CA ALA A 141 56.08 9.35 -17.43
C ALA A 141 57.01 10.48 -16.96
N SER A 142 56.54 11.37 -16.08
CA SER A 142 57.36 12.47 -15.53
C SER A 142 58.50 11.96 -14.65
N VAL A 143 58.26 10.90 -13.85
CA VAL A 143 59.31 10.24 -13.06
C VAL A 143 60.34 9.58 -13.97
N ALA A 144 59.90 8.85 -15.04
CA ALA A 144 60.80 8.24 -16.00
C ALA A 144 61.71 9.26 -16.71
N LEU A 145 61.14 10.40 -17.13
CA LEU A 145 61.90 11.49 -17.74
C LEU A 145 62.98 12.06 -16.77
N ASN A 146 62.65 12.21 -15.49
CA ASN A 146 63.59 12.69 -14.48
C ASN A 146 64.73 11.70 -14.20
N VAL A 147 64.51 10.41 -14.34
CA VAL A 147 65.52 9.35 -14.13
C VAL A 147 66.49 9.23 -15.31
N TRP A 148 66.01 9.45 -16.53
CA TRP A 148 66.76 9.18 -17.77
C TRP A 148 67.52 10.37 -18.36
N GLN A 149 67.36 11.62 -17.84
CA GLN A 149 68.02 12.80 -18.39
C GLN A 149 69.39 13.11 -17.74
N PRO A 150 70.44 13.37 -18.53
CA PRO A 150 71.75 13.81 -17.99
C PRO A 150 71.61 15.18 -17.29
N GLN A 151 72.40 15.40 -16.31
CA GLN A 151 72.29 16.47 -15.31
C GLN A 151 72.23 17.91 -15.86
N VAL A 152 72.66 18.16 -17.11
CA VAL A 152 72.73 19.49 -17.74
C VAL A 152 71.39 20.07 -18.17
N VAL A 153 70.35 19.26 -18.41
CA VAL A 153 69.00 19.70 -18.84
C VAL A 153 68.00 19.81 -17.67
N ARG A 154 68.43 19.43 -16.48
CA ARG A 154 67.60 19.33 -15.28
C ARG A 154 66.95 20.61 -14.73
N GLY A 155 67.55 21.77 -15.00
CA GLY A 155 67.12 23.04 -14.39
C GLY A 155 65.77 23.54 -14.94
N ARG A 156 65.64 23.64 -16.27
CA ARG A 156 64.38 24.12 -16.92
C ARG A 156 63.25 23.11 -16.91
N GLN A 157 63.62 21.83 -17.06
CA GLN A 157 62.59 20.76 -17.07
C GLN A 157 62.13 20.42 -15.66
N LYS A 158 62.98 20.52 -14.61
CA LYS A 158 62.50 20.42 -13.22
C LYS A 158 61.45 21.46 -12.89
N GLN A 159 61.62 22.70 -13.39
CA GLN A 159 60.60 23.73 -13.18
C GLN A 159 59.27 23.42 -13.90
N LEU A 160 59.35 22.94 -15.16
CA LEU A 160 58.14 22.54 -15.91
C LEU A 160 57.44 21.35 -15.30
N VAL A 161 58.17 20.31 -14.88
CA VAL A 161 57.62 19.15 -14.21
C VAL A 161 57.05 19.52 -12.83
N GLN A 162 57.71 20.37 -12.09
CA GLN A 162 57.21 20.87 -10.80
C GLN A 162 55.94 21.71 -10.94
N GLN A 163 55.82 22.50 -12.04
CA GLN A 163 54.63 23.25 -12.35
C GLN A 163 53.46 22.34 -12.79
N CYS A 164 53.74 21.14 -13.33
CA CYS A 164 52.72 20.17 -13.72
C CYS A 164 52.35 19.17 -12.61
N THR A 165 53.29 18.82 -11.71
CA THR A 165 53.05 17.83 -10.65
C THR A 165 52.29 18.39 -9.47
N VAL A 166 52.49 19.66 -9.09
CA VAL A 166 51.73 20.28 -7.98
C VAL A 166 50.19 20.27 -8.23
N PRO A 167 49.67 20.69 -9.40
CA PRO A 167 48.25 20.60 -9.66
C PRO A 167 47.75 19.16 -9.82
N VAL A 168 48.60 18.20 -10.25
CA VAL A 168 48.22 16.78 -10.36
C VAL A 168 48.08 16.13 -8.97
N ASP A 169 49.00 16.40 -8.05
CA ASP A 169 48.92 15.87 -6.69
C ASP A 169 47.73 16.46 -5.91
N SER A 170 47.42 17.75 -6.13
CA SER A 170 46.20 18.36 -5.57
C SER A 170 44.92 17.69 -6.11
N ARG A 171 44.79 17.51 -7.43
CA ARG A 171 43.66 16.85 -8.04
C ARG A 171 43.52 15.36 -7.65
N LEU A 172 44.64 14.67 -7.51
CA LEU A 172 44.65 13.27 -6.99
C LEU A 172 44.11 13.22 -5.56
N SER A 173 44.46 14.17 -4.72
CA SER A 173 43.96 14.27 -3.35
C SER A 173 42.45 14.54 -3.33
N ASP A 174 41.97 15.45 -4.17
CA ASP A 174 40.56 15.82 -4.27
C ASP A 174 39.72 14.64 -4.78
N LEU A 175 40.18 13.95 -5.85
CA LEU A 175 39.51 12.74 -6.37
C LEU A 175 39.52 11.57 -5.38
N CYS A 176 40.61 11.40 -4.60
CA CYS A 176 40.63 10.39 -3.54
C CYS A 176 39.66 10.70 -2.39
N MET A 177 39.42 11.99 -2.13
CA MET A 177 38.40 12.39 -1.15
C MET A 177 36.97 12.18 -1.67
N GLU A 178 36.71 12.47 -2.95
CA GLU A 178 35.41 12.22 -3.58
C GLU A 178 35.03 10.73 -3.66
N LEU A 179 36.02 9.84 -3.81
CA LEU A 179 35.79 8.39 -3.86
C LEU A 179 35.59 7.73 -2.47
N LYS A 180 35.83 8.45 -1.37
CA LYS A 180 35.66 7.96 0.01
C LYS A 180 34.30 8.32 0.64
N VAL A 181 33.47 9.08 -0.04
CA VAL A 181 32.08 9.43 0.36
C VAL A 181 31.10 8.44 -0.22
#